data_55930e905fc9493157eb23b8341c89d9
#
_entry.id   55930e905fc9493157eb23b8341c89d9
#
_cell.length_a   1.000
_cell.length_b   1.000
_cell.length_c   1.000
_cell.angle_alpha   90.00
_cell.angle_beta   90.00
_cell.angle_gamma   90.00
#
_symmetry.space_group_name_H-M   'P 1'
#
loop_
_entity.id
_entity.type
_entity.pdbx_description
1 polymer ?
#
loop_
_entity_poly.entity_id
_entity_poly.type
_entity_poly.pdbx_seq_one_letter_code
_entity_poly.pdbx_strand_id
1 'polypeptide(L)'
;MVSVRSLGLSGISGYEVTVECFLSGGLPAFDVVGLPDAAVRESRERVRAAVKTCGARFPVSRITVNLAPAGQRKEGTVYDLPILLGLLTASEELPPLPEDAAFLGELSLTGALRPVAGVLPMALCAARCGIRKLYVPARNAAEATLADGVTVYPVENVAQLLEHLRGETPIPPAERWQPTGETLPMPDFSEVMGQENVKRALEIAAAGGHNVLLVGSPGSGKSMLARRLPSILPDMTRQESLQTTEIYSVAGLTEPSHPLVTHRPFRSPHHTASPVSLSGGGTVPRPGEISLAHNGILFLDELPEFDKAALETLRQPLEDGVVTITRASGSLTLPSRFMLVCAMNPCRCGWFGHPSGRCTCTDGQVQSYLRRISGPLLDRIDMHVEVPSVEYEAMRRKEQPETSQQVRSRVNAARQVQQRRCEGTGVTCNAYMTPAMIGRYCRLDAAGEKLMQGAFDRLGLTGRSHDRILRMARTIADLEGEAQILPAHLAEAIQYRSSAMLK
;
A
#
# COMPACT_ATOMS: atom_id res chain seq x y z
N MET A 1 25.78 21.14 26.97
CA MET A 1 24.75 20.85 25.91
C MET A 1 25.22 19.64 25.12
N VAL A 2 24.35 18.66 24.93
CA VAL A 2 24.65 17.42 24.21
C VAL A 2 23.59 17.25 23.12
N SER A 3 24.00 16.77 21.95
CA SER A 3 23.13 16.50 20.81
C SER A 3 23.14 15.02 20.48
N VAL A 4 21.97 14.41 20.31
CA VAL A 4 21.77 13.00 19.93
C VAL A 4 20.97 12.96 18.64
N ARG A 5 21.45 12.21 17.65
CA ARG A 5 20.71 12.03 16.39
C ARG A 5 19.59 11.02 16.57
N SER A 6 18.46 11.32 16.01
CA SER A 6 17.26 10.48 15.94
C SER A 6 16.56 10.69 14.61
N LEU A 7 15.43 10.05 14.42
CA LEU A 7 14.62 10.15 13.21
C LEU A 7 13.14 10.23 13.58
N GLY A 8 12.39 10.94 12.78
CA GLY A 8 10.94 11.06 12.88
C GLY A 8 10.25 10.75 11.57
N LEU A 9 8.92 10.75 11.59
CA LEU A 9 8.07 10.51 10.43
C LEU A 9 7.29 11.76 10.05
N SER A 10 7.28 12.05 8.76
CA SER A 10 6.35 13.00 8.15
C SER A 10 5.61 12.26 7.02
N GLY A 11 4.39 11.80 7.32
CA GLY A 11 3.70 10.88 6.45
C GLY A 11 4.35 9.51 6.40
N ILE A 12 4.77 9.09 5.21
CA ILE A 12 5.53 7.85 4.99
C ILE A 12 7.04 8.12 4.84
N SER A 13 7.48 9.35 4.98
CA SER A 13 8.89 9.71 4.81
C SER A 13 9.56 9.95 6.15
N GLY A 14 10.74 9.35 6.34
CA GLY A 14 11.58 9.67 7.48
C GLY A 14 12.27 11.03 7.31
N TYR A 15 12.52 11.72 8.42
CA TYR A 15 13.35 12.90 8.48
C TYR A 15 14.25 12.86 9.72
N GLU A 16 15.39 13.54 9.66
CA GLU A 16 16.34 13.59 10.77
C GLU A 16 15.83 14.52 11.88
N VAL A 17 16.00 14.07 13.13
CA VAL A 17 15.71 14.83 14.35
C VAL A 17 16.96 14.87 15.21
N THR A 18 17.34 16.06 15.61
CA THR A 18 18.41 16.25 16.60
C THR A 18 17.77 16.51 17.97
N VAL A 19 18.07 15.66 18.93
CA VAL A 19 17.63 15.79 20.31
C VAL A 19 18.73 16.49 21.09
N GLU A 20 18.51 17.75 21.46
CA GLU A 20 19.47 18.57 22.20
C GLU A 20 19.08 18.62 23.69
N CYS A 21 19.96 18.16 24.55
CA CYS A 21 19.75 18.15 26.00
C CYS A 21 20.65 19.18 26.71
N PHE A 22 20.02 20.04 27.50
CA PHE A 22 20.69 21.06 28.26
C PHE A 22 20.31 20.99 29.75
N LEU A 23 21.32 20.92 30.62
CA LEU A 23 21.16 20.95 32.07
C LEU A 23 21.60 22.31 32.57
N SER A 24 20.76 22.95 33.38
CA SER A 24 21.08 24.25 34.02
C SER A 24 20.76 24.23 35.53
N GLY A 25 21.38 25.09 36.26
CA GLY A 25 21.06 25.30 37.67
C GLY A 25 19.67 25.89 37.86
N GLY A 26 19.05 25.68 39.02
CA GLY A 26 17.74 26.19 39.39
C GLY A 26 16.80 25.13 39.93
N LEU A 27 15.51 25.50 40.07
CA LEU A 27 14.48 24.57 40.51
C LEU A 27 14.32 23.43 39.46
N PRO A 28 14.25 22.16 39.94
CA PRO A 28 14.10 21.02 39.05
C PRO A 28 12.85 21.15 38.16
N ALA A 29 13.06 21.15 36.85
CA ALA A 29 12.04 21.20 35.83
C ALA A 29 12.44 20.32 34.67
N PHE A 30 11.46 19.88 33.87
CA PHE A 30 11.70 19.11 32.66
C PHE A 30 10.80 19.68 31.53
N ASP A 31 11.45 20.41 30.65
CA ASP A 31 10.76 21.10 29.55
C ASP A 31 11.16 20.47 28.22
N VAL A 32 10.17 20.11 27.38
CA VAL A 32 10.38 19.61 26.01
C VAL A 32 9.85 20.65 25.03
N VAL A 33 10.72 21.12 24.14
CA VAL A 33 10.42 22.12 23.11
C VAL A 33 10.65 21.56 21.69
N GLY A 34 10.22 22.25 20.65
CA GLY A 34 10.35 21.78 19.26
C GLY A 34 9.08 21.12 18.73
N LEU A 35 7.90 21.64 19.10
CA LEU A 35 6.58 21.17 18.70
C LEU A 35 6.27 19.69 19.06
N PRO A 36 6.51 19.27 20.31
CA PRO A 36 6.19 17.92 20.76
C PRO A 36 4.67 17.70 20.84
N ASP A 37 4.19 16.53 20.47
CA ASP A 37 2.83 16.07 20.75
C ASP A 37 2.66 15.68 22.24
N ALA A 38 1.48 15.17 22.60
CA ALA A 38 1.21 14.73 23.99
C ALA A 38 2.10 13.53 24.36
N ALA A 39 2.28 12.56 23.46
CA ALA A 39 3.07 11.36 23.72
C ALA A 39 4.56 11.68 23.97
N VAL A 40 5.10 12.65 23.21
CA VAL A 40 6.47 13.15 23.42
C VAL A 40 6.60 13.90 24.77
N ARG A 41 5.59 14.67 25.18
CA ARG A 41 5.62 15.36 26.48
C ARG A 41 5.57 14.37 27.65
N GLU A 42 4.87 13.26 27.50
CA GLU A 42 4.79 12.19 28.50
C GLU A 42 6.08 11.38 28.60
N SER A 43 7.03 11.51 27.67
CA SER A 43 8.34 10.84 27.70
C SER A 43 9.09 11.07 29.01
N ARG A 44 8.90 12.23 29.63
CA ARG A 44 9.48 12.59 30.93
C ARG A 44 9.33 11.48 31.96
N GLU A 45 8.13 10.97 32.14
CA GLU A 45 7.86 9.97 33.18
C GLU A 45 8.47 8.62 32.83
N ARG A 46 8.42 8.23 31.53
CA ARG A 46 9.04 6.99 31.04
C ARG A 46 10.57 7.05 31.16
N VAL A 47 11.19 8.15 30.72
CA VAL A 47 12.64 8.38 30.82
C VAL A 47 13.08 8.37 32.27
N ARG A 48 12.36 9.08 33.17
CA ARG A 48 12.69 9.14 34.60
C ARG A 48 12.65 7.75 35.25
N ALA A 49 11.63 6.96 34.95
CA ALA A 49 11.49 5.59 35.45
C ALA A 49 12.63 4.69 34.92
N ALA A 50 12.90 4.74 33.61
CA ALA A 50 13.94 3.93 32.97
C ALA A 50 15.34 4.24 33.52
N VAL A 51 15.70 5.53 33.69
CA VAL A 51 16.97 5.94 34.27
C VAL A 51 17.17 5.33 35.67
N LYS A 52 16.13 5.40 36.54
CA LYS A 52 16.19 4.81 37.87
C LYS A 52 16.33 3.28 37.84
N THR A 53 15.61 2.63 36.94
CA THR A 53 15.65 1.16 36.85
C THR A 53 16.99 0.65 36.33
N CYS A 54 17.71 1.43 35.50
CA CYS A 54 19.06 1.10 35.03
C CYS A 54 20.16 1.42 36.01
N GLY A 55 19.82 1.88 37.24
CA GLY A 55 20.79 2.22 38.27
C GLY A 55 21.53 3.55 38.04
N ALA A 56 21.17 4.34 37.04
CA ALA A 56 21.72 5.64 36.76
C ALA A 56 21.03 6.74 37.59
N ARG A 57 21.71 7.87 37.77
CA ARG A 57 21.17 9.00 38.54
C ARG A 57 20.40 9.94 37.64
N PHE A 58 19.12 10.16 37.94
CA PHE A 58 18.34 11.19 37.23
C PHE A 58 18.78 12.59 37.71
N PRO A 59 19.16 13.51 36.78
CA PRO A 59 19.67 14.83 37.16
C PRO A 59 18.65 15.65 37.98
N VAL A 60 19.08 16.19 39.13
CA VAL A 60 18.28 17.12 39.94
C VAL A 60 18.63 18.55 39.54
N SER A 61 18.21 18.94 38.34
CA SER A 61 18.50 20.23 37.71
C SER A 61 17.33 20.66 36.83
N ARG A 62 17.38 21.85 36.27
CA ARG A 62 16.46 22.25 35.23
C ARG A 62 16.91 21.62 33.89
N ILE A 63 16.10 20.74 33.35
CA ILE A 63 16.32 19.99 32.13
C ILE A 63 15.52 20.63 30.99
N THR A 64 16.18 21.00 29.90
CA THR A 64 15.53 21.44 28.68
C THR A 64 15.94 20.51 27.55
N VAL A 65 14.93 19.89 26.89
CA VAL A 65 15.11 19.04 25.72
C VAL A 65 14.53 19.77 24.52
N ASN A 66 15.36 20.03 23.52
CA ASN A 66 14.90 20.62 22.26
C ASN A 66 14.94 19.56 21.15
N LEU A 67 13.85 19.41 20.42
CA LEU A 67 13.73 18.51 19.28
C LEU A 67 13.80 19.32 17.98
N ALA A 68 14.95 19.41 17.37
CA ALA A 68 15.16 20.11 16.10
C ALA A 68 14.87 19.20 14.88
N PRO A 69 14.37 19.75 13.76
CA PRO A 69 14.05 21.15 13.48
C PRO A 69 12.69 21.58 14.07
N ALA A 70 12.61 22.82 14.55
CA ALA A 70 11.40 23.35 15.20
C ALA A 70 10.18 23.50 14.24
N GLY A 71 10.42 23.53 12.93
CA GLY A 71 9.36 23.68 11.93
C GLY A 71 8.52 22.41 11.68
N GLN A 72 8.94 21.25 12.18
CA GLN A 72 8.24 19.98 12.05
C GLN A 72 7.71 19.49 13.39
N ARG A 73 6.46 19.03 13.39
CA ARG A 73 5.85 18.43 14.59
C ARG A 73 6.45 17.06 14.86
N LYS A 74 6.80 16.80 16.12
CA LYS A 74 7.29 15.52 16.58
C LYS A 74 6.17 14.73 17.23
N GLU A 75 5.92 13.55 16.71
CA GLU A 75 4.80 12.69 17.10
C GLU A 75 5.31 11.32 17.56
N GLY A 76 4.61 10.76 18.55
CA GLY A 76 4.84 9.40 19.03
C GLY A 76 5.98 9.29 20.08
N THR A 77 6.26 8.04 20.42
CA THR A 77 7.14 7.68 21.55
C THR A 77 8.57 7.34 21.13
N VAL A 78 8.90 7.47 19.87
CA VAL A 78 10.19 7.10 19.26
C VAL A 78 11.37 7.85 19.85
N TYR A 79 11.14 9.01 20.44
CA TYR A 79 12.17 9.89 21.00
C TYR A 79 12.54 9.59 22.46
N ASP A 80 11.87 8.65 23.13
CA ASP A 80 12.15 8.33 24.53
C ASP A 80 13.62 7.93 24.73
N LEU A 81 14.10 7.01 23.88
CA LEU A 81 15.49 6.53 23.96
C LEU A 81 16.53 7.64 23.72
N PRO A 82 16.48 8.43 22.63
CA PRO A 82 17.46 9.48 22.41
C PRO A 82 17.39 10.59 23.46
N ILE A 83 16.23 10.88 24.04
CA ILE A 83 16.10 11.81 25.19
C ILE A 83 16.83 11.25 26.42
N LEU A 84 16.65 9.96 26.73
CA LEU A 84 17.34 9.31 27.85
C LEU A 84 18.85 9.38 27.65
N LEU A 85 19.36 9.00 26.50
CA LEU A 85 20.77 9.00 26.18
C LEU A 85 21.37 10.42 26.25
N GLY A 86 20.66 11.41 25.70
CA GLY A 86 21.07 12.81 25.78
C GLY A 86 21.16 13.32 27.21
N LEU A 87 20.25 12.92 28.09
CA LEU A 87 20.31 13.27 29.54
C LEU A 87 21.48 12.61 30.24
N LEU A 88 21.71 11.31 30.03
CA LEU A 88 22.82 10.59 30.66
C LEU A 88 24.18 11.10 30.18
N THR A 89 24.31 11.45 28.92
CA THR A 89 25.54 12.07 28.40
C THR A 89 25.73 13.50 28.94
N ALA A 90 24.65 14.28 29.06
CA ALA A 90 24.70 15.63 29.59
C ALA A 90 25.02 15.67 31.11
N SER A 91 24.71 14.61 31.85
CA SER A 91 25.04 14.43 33.26
C SER A 91 26.35 13.68 33.51
N GLU A 92 27.14 13.42 32.45
CA GLU A 92 28.42 12.70 32.49
C GLU A 92 28.34 11.26 33.03
N GLU A 93 27.13 10.67 33.04
CA GLU A 93 26.89 9.25 33.38
C GLU A 93 27.19 8.32 32.20
N LEU A 94 27.30 8.89 30.98
CA LEU A 94 27.59 8.18 29.73
C LEU A 94 28.63 8.93 28.91
N PRO A 95 29.58 8.23 28.25
CA PRO A 95 30.55 8.88 27.37
C PRO A 95 29.86 9.53 26.17
N PRO A 96 30.55 10.42 25.42
CA PRO A 96 30.02 11.00 24.18
C PRO A 96 29.57 9.92 23.19
N LEU A 97 28.41 10.13 22.60
CA LEU A 97 27.80 9.18 21.63
C LEU A 97 28.50 9.29 20.28
N PRO A 98 28.54 8.19 19.48
CA PRO A 98 29.09 8.24 18.13
C PRO A 98 28.31 9.20 17.23
N GLU A 99 28.99 10.08 16.49
CA GLU A 99 28.37 11.07 15.60
C GLU A 99 27.66 10.44 14.40
N ASP A 100 28.08 9.22 14.00
CA ASP A 100 27.49 8.44 12.90
C ASP A 100 26.34 7.54 13.35
N ALA A 101 25.88 7.68 14.60
CA ALA A 101 24.82 6.85 15.17
C ALA A 101 23.50 7.62 15.36
N ALA A 102 22.37 6.92 15.18
CA ALA A 102 21.06 7.40 15.59
C ALA A 102 20.33 6.35 16.44
N PHE A 103 19.43 6.82 17.28
CA PHE A 103 18.74 6.02 18.29
C PHE A 103 17.24 6.22 18.19
N LEU A 104 16.49 5.10 18.18
CA LEU A 104 15.03 5.06 18.10
C LEU A 104 14.49 4.10 19.15
N GLY A 105 13.39 4.45 19.80
CA GLY A 105 12.69 3.48 20.65
C GLY A 105 11.81 4.11 21.70
N GLU A 106 10.69 3.45 21.97
CA GLU A 106 9.84 3.73 23.11
C GLU A 106 10.37 3.03 24.35
N LEU A 107 10.34 3.71 25.49
CA LEU A 107 10.75 3.14 26.77
C LEU A 107 9.54 2.65 27.57
N SER A 108 9.65 1.43 28.09
CA SER A 108 8.80 1.00 29.18
C SER A 108 9.31 1.58 30.53
N LEU A 109 8.48 1.56 31.56
CA LEU A 109 8.88 1.99 32.92
C LEU A 109 9.98 1.10 33.52
N THR A 110 10.15 -0.12 32.99
CA THR A 110 11.21 -1.07 33.40
C THR A 110 12.51 -0.90 32.61
N GLY A 111 12.60 0.05 31.67
CA GLY A 111 13.76 0.25 30.82
C GLY A 111 13.85 -0.69 29.61
N ALA A 112 12.85 -1.54 29.36
CA ALA A 112 12.79 -2.33 28.12
C ALA A 112 12.38 -1.45 26.93
N LEU A 113 12.96 -1.70 25.75
CA LEU A 113 12.57 -1.03 24.51
C LEU A 113 11.38 -1.70 23.87
N ARG A 114 10.35 -0.91 23.60
CA ARG A 114 9.15 -1.32 22.90
C ARG A 114 9.24 -0.99 21.40
N PRO A 115 8.65 -1.81 20.53
CA PRO A 115 8.65 -1.55 19.10
C PRO A 115 7.91 -0.26 18.77
N VAL A 116 8.39 0.43 17.73
CA VAL A 116 7.79 1.65 17.18
C VAL A 116 7.39 1.43 15.73
N ALA A 117 6.38 2.18 15.27
CA ALA A 117 5.95 2.12 13.89
C ALA A 117 6.84 2.99 12.98
N GLY A 118 6.95 2.63 11.71
CA GLY A 118 7.63 3.43 10.70
C GLY A 118 9.16 3.34 10.75
N VAL A 119 9.71 2.23 11.23
CA VAL A 119 11.16 2.08 11.32
C VAL A 119 11.82 1.97 9.95
N LEU A 120 11.18 1.32 8.96
CA LEU A 120 11.74 1.24 7.61
C LEU A 120 11.95 2.63 6.95
N PRO A 121 10.96 3.52 6.84
CA PRO A 121 11.20 4.85 6.29
C PRO A 121 12.21 5.67 7.10
N MET A 122 12.30 5.48 8.42
CA MET A 122 13.34 6.11 9.24
C MET A 122 14.72 5.54 8.92
N ALA A 123 14.88 4.23 8.76
CA ALA A 123 16.14 3.59 8.38
C ALA A 123 16.61 3.99 6.97
N LEU A 124 15.68 4.09 6.01
CA LEU A 124 15.97 4.62 4.67
C LEU A 124 16.41 6.09 4.72
N CYS A 125 15.84 6.88 5.61
CA CYS A 125 16.27 8.25 5.86
C CYS A 125 17.66 8.29 6.50
N ALA A 126 17.95 7.42 7.48
CA ALA A 126 19.26 7.32 8.12
C ALA A 126 20.37 7.13 7.08
N ALA A 127 20.19 6.20 6.15
CA ALA A 127 21.13 5.95 5.05
C ALA A 127 21.40 7.22 4.22
N ARG A 128 20.35 7.97 3.88
CA ARG A 128 20.46 9.22 3.12
C ARG A 128 21.15 10.36 3.86
N CYS A 129 20.98 10.38 5.21
CA CYS A 129 21.57 11.39 6.07
C CYS A 129 23.01 11.05 6.54
N GLY A 130 23.61 9.96 6.01
CA GLY A 130 24.96 9.54 6.36
C GLY A 130 25.08 8.92 7.76
N ILE A 131 23.98 8.47 8.37
CA ILE A 131 23.96 7.70 9.59
C ILE A 131 24.38 6.27 9.25
N ARG A 132 25.43 5.77 9.90
CA ARG A 132 25.98 4.44 9.66
C ARG A 132 25.53 3.40 10.67
N LYS A 133 25.19 3.83 11.87
CA LYS A 133 24.78 2.96 12.98
C LYS A 133 23.38 3.35 13.44
N LEU A 134 22.47 2.41 13.45
CA LEU A 134 21.08 2.64 13.86
C LEU A 134 20.70 1.68 14.99
N TYR A 135 20.43 2.24 16.15
CA TYR A 135 19.99 1.51 17.32
C TYR A 135 18.47 1.52 17.39
N VAL A 136 17.86 0.35 17.34
CA VAL A 136 16.39 0.19 17.27
C VAL A 136 15.93 -0.87 18.27
N PRO A 137 14.66 -0.86 18.69
CA PRO A 137 14.10 -1.98 19.45
C PRO A 137 14.33 -3.30 18.73
N ALA A 138 14.71 -4.35 19.45
CA ALA A 138 15.06 -5.65 18.87
C ALA A 138 13.98 -6.20 17.92
N ARG A 139 12.70 -5.98 18.22
CA ARG A 139 11.57 -6.38 17.35
C ARG A 139 11.47 -5.62 16.01
N ASN A 140 12.10 -4.45 15.92
CA ASN A 140 12.15 -3.66 14.68
C ASN A 140 13.44 -3.91 13.88
N ALA A 141 14.39 -4.67 14.41
CA ALA A 141 15.71 -4.82 13.78
C ALA A 141 15.62 -5.43 12.38
N ALA A 142 14.84 -6.49 12.20
CA ALA A 142 14.68 -7.14 10.90
C ALA A 142 14.15 -6.16 9.84
N GLU A 143 13.15 -5.33 10.19
CA GLU A 143 12.61 -4.27 9.34
C GLU A 143 13.66 -3.21 8.98
N ALA A 144 14.43 -2.76 9.96
CA ALA A 144 15.48 -1.76 9.75
C ALA A 144 16.59 -2.25 8.82
N THR A 145 16.90 -3.56 8.82
CA THR A 145 17.93 -4.15 7.94
C THR A 145 17.57 -4.17 6.46
N LEU A 146 16.33 -3.84 6.11
CA LEU A 146 15.90 -3.69 4.70
C LEU A 146 16.51 -2.44 4.05
N ALA A 147 16.95 -1.45 4.86
CA ALA A 147 17.65 -0.27 4.39
C ALA A 147 19.12 -0.58 4.12
N ASP A 148 19.58 -0.31 2.90
CA ASP A 148 20.99 -0.47 2.52
C ASP A 148 21.86 0.65 3.12
N GLY A 149 23.10 0.33 3.49
CA GLY A 149 24.09 1.33 3.94
C GLY A 149 24.05 1.68 5.43
N VAL A 150 23.22 1.02 6.22
CA VAL A 150 23.11 1.22 7.67
C VAL A 150 23.36 -0.09 8.40
N THR A 151 24.21 -0.04 9.45
CA THR A 151 24.39 -1.16 10.38
C THR A 151 23.37 -1.04 11.50
N VAL A 152 22.54 -2.06 11.69
CA VAL A 152 21.43 -2.06 12.65
C VAL A 152 21.86 -2.78 13.92
N TYR A 153 21.63 -2.18 15.07
CA TYR A 153 21.88 -2.76 16.38
C TYR A 153 20.54 -3.00 17.11
N PRO A 154 20.18 -4.29 17.36
CA PRO A 154 18.95 -4.64 18.06
C PRO A 154 19.12 -4.39 19.58
N VAL A 155 18.29 -3.53 20.15
CA VAL A 155 18.33 -3.19 21.57
C VAL A 155 17.09 -3.73 22.27
N GLU A 156 17.29 -4.54 23.32
CA GLU A 156 16.19 -5.07 24.13
C GLU A 156 15.81 -4.15 25.27
N ASN A 157 16.84 -3.57 25.93
CA ASN A 157 16.66 -2.70 27.09
C ASN A 157 17.79 -1.68 27.22
N VAL A 158 17.58 -0.66 28.04
CA VAL A 158 18.50 0.43 28.25
C VAL A 158 19.81 -0.06 28.90
N ALA A 159 19.75 -0.98 29.87
CA ALA A 159 20.97 -1.46 30.56
C ALA A 159 21.95 -2.09 29.57
N GLN A 160 21.47 -2.99 28.70
CA GLN A 160 22.25 -3.59 27.61
C GLN A 160 22.90 -2.53 26.70
N LEU A 161 22.14 -1.49 26.33
CA LEU A 161 22.66 -0.41 25.49
C LEU A 161 23.74 0.40 26.21
N LEU A 162 23.57 0.70 27.48
CA LEU A 162 24.56 1.44 28.26
C LEU A 162 25.89 0.67 28.40
N GLU A 163 25.84 -0.64 28.67
CA GLU A 163 27.03 -1.52 28.69
C GLU A 163 27.74 -1.52 27.31
N HIS A 164 26.97 -1.61 26.21
CA HIS A 164 27.51 -1.55 24.84
C HIS A 164 28.21 -0.19 24.59
N LEU A 165 27.56 0.92 24.92
CA LEU A 165 28.10 2.26 24.67
C LEU A 165 29.32 2.59 25.56
N ARG A 166 29.46 1.93 26.73
CA ARG A 166 30.66 1.98 27.59
C ARG A 166 31.79 1.06 27.12
N GLY A 167 31.52 0.19 26.15
CA GLY A 167 32.47 -0.79 25.63
C GLY A 167 32.62 -2.05 26.50
N GLU A 168 31.70 -2.29 27.42
CA GLU A 168 31.72 -3.42 28.37
C GLU A 168 31.23 -4.68 27.68
N THR A 169 29.98 -4.65 27.12
CA THR A 169 29.35 -5.78 26.47
C THR A 169 28.84 -5.36 25.07
N PRO A 170 29.50 -5.77 23.98
CA PRO A 170 29.10 -5.34 22.64
C PRO A 170 27.78 -6.00 22.20
N ILE A 171 26.85 -5.20 21.68
CA ILE A 171 25.66 -5.70 20.98
C ILE A 171 26.09 -6.11 19.57
N PRO A 172 25.87 -7.35 19.13
CA PRO A 172 26.17 -7.74 17.75
C PRO A 172 25.22 -7.02 16.80
N PRO A 173 25.68 -6.59 15.61
CA PRO A 173 24.81 -6.06 14.58
C PRO A 173 23.80 -7.11 14.12
N ALA A 174 22.61 -6.69 13.78
CA ALA A 174 21.59 -7.57 13.22
C ALA A 174 22.02 -8.05 11.85
N GLU A 175 21.83 -9.34 11.60
CA GLU A 175 22.00 -9.90 10.26
C GLU A 175 20.93 -9.32 9.32
N ARG A 176 21.34 -9.11 8.06
CA ARG A 176 20.41 -8.63 7.04
C ARG A 176 19.32 -9.65 6.83
N TRP A 177 18.07 -9.22 6.96
CA TRP A 177 16.93 -10.08 6.68
C TRP A 177 16.92 -10.51 5.21
N GLN A 178 16.67 -11.78 5.00
CA GLN A 178 16.51 -12.39 3.66
C GLN A 178 15.19 -13.15 3.61
N PRO A 179 14.50 -13.15 2.45
CA PRO A 179 13.29 -13.95 2.29
C PRO A 179 13.57 -15.43 2.55
N THR A 180 12.81 -16.05 3.42
CA THR A 180 12.96 -17.49 3.79
C THR A 180 12.49 -18.45 2.70
N GLY A 181 12.00 -17.94 1.57
CA GLY A 181 11.46 -18.76 0.48
C GLY A 181 10.09 -19.38 0.78
N GLU A 182 9.54 -19.18 1.97
CA GLU A 182 8.19 -19.59 2.32
C GLU A 182 7.19 -18.79 1.51
N THR A 183 6.48 -19.45 0.59
CA THR A 183 5.36 -18.85 -0.12
C THR A 183 4.11 -19.04 0.72
N LEU A 184 3.46 -17.94 1.10
CA LEU A 184 2.16 -18.02 1.72
C LEU A 184 1.19 -18.76 0.78
N PRO A 185 0.41 -19.74 1.29
CA PRO A 185 -0.54 -20.48 0.47
C PRO A 185 -1.60 -19.48 -0.04
N MET A 186 -1.63 -19.27 -1.35
CA MET A 186 -2.66 -18.48 -2.01
C MET A 186 -3.67 -19.39 -2.71
N PRO A 187 -4.97 -19.06 -2.71
CA PRO A 187 -5.97 -19.80 -3.48
C PRO A 187 -5.61 -19.83 -4.96
N ASP A 188 -5.67 -21.00 -5.60
CA ASP A 188 -5.27 -21.20 -6.98
C ASP A 188 -6.42 -21.01 -7.97
N PHE A 189 -6.13 -20.51 -9.17
CA PHE A 189 -7.10 -20.37 -10.26
C PHE A 189 -7.66 -21.69 -10.75
N SER A 190 -6.91 -22.79 -10.60
CA SER A 190 -7.37 -24.14 -10.92
C SER A 190 -8.56 -24.61 -10.07
N GLU A 191 -8.79 -24.00 -8.91
CA GLU A 191 -9.97 -24.28 -8.08
C GLU A 191 -11.27 -23.70 -8.67
N VAL A 192 -11.17 -22.81 -9.67
CA VAL A 192 -12.33 -22.22 -10.36
C VAL A 192 -12.71 -23.10 -11.55
N MET A 193 -13.83 -23.77 -11.46
CA MET A 193 -14.34 -24.62 -12.54
C MET A 193 -15.14 -23.81 -13.55
N GLY A 194 -14.86 -23.98 -14.82
CA GLY A 194 -15.51 -23.23 -15.90
C GLY A 194 -15.17 -21.73 -15.90
N GLN A 195 -16.05 -20.91 -16.47
CA GLN A 195 -15.91 -19.43 -16.51
C GLN A 195 -14.65 -18.92 -17.24
N GLU A 196 -14.24 -19.61 -18.30
CA GLU A 196 -13.00 -19.32 -19.03
C GLU A 196 -12.95 -17.87 -19.55
N ASN A 197 -14.09 -17.30 -19.97
CA ASN A 197 -14.18 -15.91 -20.40
C ASN A 197 -13.87 -14.93 -19.25
N VAL A 198 -14.27 -15.26 -18.02
CA VAL A 198 -14.00 -14.43 -16.84
C VAL A 198 -12.54 -14.57 -16.43
N LYS A 199 -11.98 -15.79 -16.48
CA LYS A 199 -10.55 -16.04 -16.24
C LYS A 199 -9.69 -15.26 -17.24
N ARG A 200 -10.04 -15.28 -18.53
CA ARG A 200 -9.35 -14.49 -19.58
C ARG A 200 -9.43 -12.99 -19.29
N ALA A 201 -10.59 -12.48 -18.92
CA ALA A 201 -10.74 -11.08 -18.53
C ALA A 201 -9.83 -10.70 -17.33
N LEU A 202 -9.75 -11.56 -16.31
CA LEU A 202 -8.90 -11.35 -15.14
C LEU A 202 -7.40 -11.47 -15.47
N GLU A 203 -7.01 -12.35 -16.41
CA GLU A 203 -5.66 -12.43 -16.95
C GLU A 203 -5.25 -11.11 -17.64
N ILE A 204 -6.09 -10.57 -18.51
CA ILE A 204 -5.87 -9.28 -19.19
C ILE A 204 -5.76 -8.16 -18.15
N ALA A 205 -6.66 -8.15 -17.18
CA ALA A 205 -6.66 -7.16 -16.12
C ALA A 205 -5.38 -7.22 -15.28
N ALA A 206 -4.93 -8.42 -14.91
CA ALA A 206 -3.68 -8.64 -14.18
C ALA A 206 -2.45 -8.20 -14.99
N ALA A 207 -2.41 -8.53 -16.28
CA ALA A 207 -1.30 -8.18 -17.16
C ALA A 207 -1.19 -6.67 -17.39
N GLY A 208 -2.31 -5.97 -17.56
CA GLY A 208 -2.35 -4.53 -17.85
C GLY A 208 -2.49 -3.63 -16.64
N GLY A 209 -2.88 -4.16 -15.48
CA GLY A 209 -3.25 -3.37 -14.30
C GLY A 209 -4.61 -2.69 -14.43
N HIS A 210 -5.53 -3.27 -15.21
CA HIS A 210 -6.85 -2.69 -15.51
C HIS A 210 -7.84 -2.87 -14.37
N ASN A 211 -8.65 -1.85 -14.12
CA ASN A 211 -9.75 -1.90 -13.16
C ASN A 211 -10.91 -2.71 -13.69
N VAL A 212 -11.52 -3.55 -12.84
CA VAL A 212 -12.55 -4.52 -13.24
C VAL A 212 -13.82 -4.38 -12.42
N LEU A 213 -14.96 -4.44 -13.07
CA LEU A 213 -16.28 -4.62 -12.46
C LEU A 213 -16.83 -6.00 -12.86
N LEU A 214 -17.03 -6.86 -11.85
CA LEU A 214 -17.68 -8.17 -12.00
C LEU A 214 -19.17 -8.03 -11.73
N VAL A 215 -20.01 -8.32 -12.70
CA VAL A 215 -21.47 -8.26 -12.58
C VAL A 215 -22.06 -9.66 -12.77
N GLY A 216 -22.87 -10.14 -11.84
CA GLY A 216 -23.48 -11.46 -11.98
C GLY A 216 -24.46 -11.78 -10.85
N SER A 217 -25.24 -12.84 -11.02
CA SER A 217 -26.23 -13.27 -10.02
C SER A 217 -25.57 -13.67 -8.68
N PRO A 218 -26.33 -13.71 -7.56
CA PRO A 218 -25.85 -14.27 -6.32
C PRO A 218 -25.34 -15.71 -6.52
N GLY A 219 -24.19 -16.04 -5.90
CA GLY A 219 -23.59 -17.37 -6.02
C GLY A 219 -22.85 -17.65 -7.33
N SER A 220 -22.70 -16.68 -8.26
CA SER A 220 -21.93 -16.86 -9.50
C SER A 220 -20.40 -16.92 -9.31
N GLY A 221 -19.87 -16.79 -8.11
CA GLY A 221 -18.44 -16.94 -7.82
C GLY A 221 -17.60 -15.66 -7.93
N LYS A 222 -18.21 -14.47 -8.05
CA LYS A 222 -17.50 -13.16 -8.18
C LYS A 222 -16.43 -12.94 -7.14
N SER A 223 -16.78 -13.06 -5.85
CA SER A 223 -15.87 -12.85 -4.73
C SER A 223 -14.79 -13.94 -4.64
N MET A 224 -15.12 -15.17 -5.08
CA MET A 224 -14.19 -16.30 -5.19
C MET A 224 -13.11 -16.01 -6.25
N LEU A 225 -13.50 -15.53 -7.43
CA LEU A 225 -12.60 -15.13 -8.51
C LEU A 225 -11.70 -13.97 -8.09
N ALA A 226 -12.28 -12.92 -7.47
CA ALA A 226 -11.52 -11.78 -7.00
C ALA A 226 -10.45 -12.15 -5.96
N ARG A 227 -10.74 -13.07 -5.03
CA ARG A 227 -9.78 -13.54 -4.02
C ARG A 227 -8.63 -14.36 -4.60
N ARG A 228 -8.78 -14.92 -5.80
CA ARG A 228 -7.72 -15.68 -6.50
C ARG A 228 -6.87 -14.80 -7.42
N LEU A 229 -7.34 -13.60 -7.73
CA LEU A 229 -6.61 -12.67 -8.60
C LEU A 229 -5.18 -12.36 -8.12
N PRO A 230 -4.87 -12.22 -6.81
CA PRO A 230 -3.50 -12.04 -6.36
C PRO A 230 -2.53 -13.12 -6.83
N SER A 231 -3.00 -14.37 -6.99
CA SER A 231 -2.14 -15.51 -7.41
C SER A 231 -1.65 -15.42 -8.85
N ILE A 232 -2.30 -14.62 -9.70
CA ILE A 232 -1.91 -14.41 -11.09
C ILE A 232 -1.31 -13.02 -11.37
N LEU A 233 -1.27 -12.13 -10.37
CA LEU A 233 -0.62 -10.83 -10.53
C LEU A 233 0.89 -11.00 -10.76
N PRO A 234 1.52 -10.07 -11.50
CA PRO A 234 2.95 -10.10 -11.73
C PRO A 234 3.72 -9.95 -10.42
N ASP A 235 4.91 -10.56 -10.37
CA ASP A 235 5.79 -10.46 -9.20
C ASP A 235 6.12 -9.00 -8.88
N MET A 236 6.31 -8.71 -7.60
CA MET A 236 6.73 -7.38 -7.16
C MET A 236 8.23 -7.20 -7.41
N THR A 237 8.58 -6.04 -7.93
CA THR A 237 9.98 -5.60 -7.93
C THR A 237 10.42 -5.27 -6.50
N ARG A 238 11.75 -5.28 -6.24
CA ARG A 238 12.27 -4.86 -4.93
C ARG A 238 11.80 -3.44 -4.54
N GLN A 239 11.73 -2.54 -5.51
CA GLN A 239 11.26 -1.17 -5.28
C GLN A 239 9.78 -1.12 -4.89
N GLU A 240 8.91 -1.88 -5.60
CA GLU A 240 7.49 -1.99 -5.23
C GLU A 240 7.32 -2.60 -3.83
N SER A 241 8.10 -3.64 -3.50
CA SER A 241 8.07 -4.27 -2.16
C SER A 241 8.47 -3.28 -1.07
N LEU A 242 9.55 -2.52 -1.24
CA LEU A 242 9.97 -1.51 -0.27
C LEU A 242 8.93 -0.40 -0.10
N GLN A 243 8.41 0.17 -1.19
CA GLN A 243 7.38 1.22 -1.14
C GLN A 243 6.11 0.74 -0.42
N THR A 244 5.68 -0.48 -0.70
CA THR A 244 4.53 -1.07 -0.02
C THR A 244 4.83 -1.30 1.45
N THR A 245 6.01 -1.79 1.77
CA THR A 245 6.44 -2.02 3.16
C THR A 245 6.55 -0.72 3.95
N GLU A 246 7.00 0.39 3.36
CA GLU A 246 6.99 1.71 4.02
C GLU A 246 5.59 2.11 4.49
N ILE A 247 4.56 1.87 3.67
CA ILE A 247 3.17 2.15 4.05
C ILE A 247 2.72 1.25 5.21
N TYR A 248 3.04 -0.05 5.15
CA TYR A 248 2.70 -1.02 6.20
C TYR A 248 3.46 -0.74 7.50
N SER A 249 4.71 -0.32 7.40
CA SER A 249 5.55 0.09 8.51
C SER A 249 4.93 1.27 9.29
N VAL A 250 4.55 2.34 8.57
CA VAL A 250 3.88 3.51 9.18
C VAL A 250 2.52 3.15 9.76
N ALA A 251 1.81 2.21 9.15
CA ALA A 251 0.54 1.69 9.69
C ALA A 251 0.72 0.79 10.92
N GLY A 252 1.96 0.36 11.23
CA GLY A 252 2.25 -0.59 12.31
C GLY A 252 1.82 -2.01 12.01
N LEU A 253 1.80 -2.39 10.73
CA LEU A 253 1.34 -3.69 10.21
C LEU A 253 2.48 -4.58 9.72
N THR A 254 3.74 -4.25 9.99
CA THR A 254 4.89 -5.12 9.71
C THR A 254 5.05 -6.17 10.79
N GLU A 255 5.41 -7.39 10.38
CA GLU A 255 5.72 -8.49 11.30
C GLU A 255 7.22 -8.73 11.37
N PRO A 256 7.80 -8.98 12.58
CA PRO A 256 9.24 -9.19 12.73
C PRO A 256 9.79 -10.38 11.92
N SER A 257 8.98 -11.44 11.75
CA SER A 257 9.33 -12.63 10.95
C SER A 257 9.31 -12.36 9.45
N HIS A 258 8.40 -11.49 8.99
CA HIS A 258 8.18 -11.14 7.59
C HIS A 258 8.12 -9.62 7.43
N PRO A 259 9.24 -8.91 7.64
CA PRO A 259 9.25 -7.45 7.65
C PRO A 259 9.07 -6.83 6.25
N LEU A 260 9.31 -7.59 5.17
CA LEU A 260 9.15 -7.14 3.79
C LEU A 260 7.86 -7.69 3.19
N VAL A 261 7.03 -6.82 2.64
CA VAL A 261 5.86 -7.22 1.84
C VAL A 261 6.34 -7.72 0.48
N THR A 262 6.30 -9.04 0.27
CA THR A 262 6.77 -9.71 -0.95
C THR A 262 5.65 -10.05 -1.92
N HIS A 263 4.40 -10.00 -1.47
CA HIS A 263 3.21 -10.31 -2.26
C HIS A 263 2.35 -9.07 -2.42
N ARG A 264 1.69 -8.95 -3.57
CA ARG A 264 0.78 -7.82 -3.83
C ARG A 264 -0.38 -7.84 -2.83
N PRO A 265 -0.61 -6.76 -2.09
CA PRO A 265 -1.67 -6.68 -1.09
C PRO A 265 -3.06 -6.92 -1.71
N PHE A 266 -3.92 -7.61 -0.97
CA PHE A 266 -5.34 -7.73 -1.28
C PHE A 266 -6.15 -7.14 -0.13
N ARG A 267 -6.73 -5.97 -0.34
CA ARG A 267 -7.54 -5.27 0.66
C ARG A 267 -9.00 -5.37 0.28
N SER A 268 -9.82 -5.81 1.22
CA SER A 268 -11.25 -6.02 1.00
C SER A 268 -12.04 -5.40 2.16
N PRO A 269 -12.19 -4.07 2.19
CA PRO A 269 -12.99 -3.41 3.21
C PRO A 269 -14.46 -3.80 3.09
N HIS A 270 -15.14 -3.90 4.23
CA HIS A 270 -16.58 -4.13 4.27
C HIS A 270 -17.33 -2.92 3.70
N HIS A 271 -18.50 -3.12 3.09
CA HIS A 271 -19.27 -2.03 2.48
C HIS A 271 -19.72 -0.92 3.47
N THR A 272 -19.70 -1.20 4.78
CA THR A 272 -19.94 -0.20 5.85
C THR A 272 -18.71 0.67 6.18
N ALA A 273 -17.59 0.49 5.47
CA ALA A 273 -16.38 1.27 5.72
C ALA A 273 -16.64 2.78 5.50
N SER A 274 -16.19 3.58 6.47
CA SER A 274 -16.31 5.04 6.39
C SER A 274 -15.33 5.64 5.36
N PRO A 275 -15.59 6.87 4.85
CA PRO A 275 -14.64 7.58 4.01
C PRO A 275 -13.23 7.67 4.61
N VAL A 276 -13.13 7.89 5.94
CA VAL A 276 -11.86 7.96 6.66
C VAL A 276 -11.16 6.59 6.73
N SER A 277 -11.90 5.50 6.86
CA SER A 277 -11.32 4.16 6.81
C SER A 277 -10.72 3.85 5.43
N LEU A 278 -11.36 4.32 4.36
CA LEU A 278 -10.85 4.13 3.00
C LEU A 278 -9.65 5.03 2.70
N SER A 279 -9.78 6.33 2.87
CA SER A 279 -8.74 7.30 2.50
C SER A 279 -7.61 7.41 3.53
N GLY A 280 -7.87 7.03 4.75
CA GLY A 280 -7.00 7.30 5.87
C GLY A 280 -7.35 8.62 6.57
N GLY A 281 -6.70 8.89 7.67
CA GLY A 281 -6.93 10.06 8.50
C GLY A 281 -6.87 9.75 9.99
N GLY A 282 -7.61 10.51 10.78
CA GLY A 282 -7.58 10.45 12.24
C GLY A 282 -6.87 11.65 12.85
N THR A 283 -6.74 11.68 14.18
CA THR A 283 -6.02 12.74 14.93
C THR A 283 -4.52 12.71 14.57
N VAL A 284 -3.96 11.51 14.49
CA VAL A 284 -2.67 11.22 13.87
C VAL A 284 -2.99 10.55 12.52
N PRO A 285 -2.66 11.20 11.38
CA PRO A 285 -3.00 10.65 10.08
C PRO A 285 -2.35 9.29 9.84
N ARG A 286 -3.18 8.26 9.61
CA ARG A 286 -2.72 6.92 9.26
C ARG A 286 -3.17 6.54 7.85
N PRO A 287 -2.39 5.69 7.15
CA PRO A 287 -2.82 5.11 5.88
C PRO A 287 -4.17 4.40 6.00
N GLY A 288 -5.09 4.65 5.05
CA GLY A 288 -6.34 3.91 4.91
C GLY A 288 -6.23 2.71 3.97
N GLU A 289 -7.33 2.01 3.75
CA GLU A 289 -7.39 0.81 2.89
C GLU A 289 -6.90 1.07 1.46
N ILE A 290 -7.13 2.27 0.93
CA ILE A 290 -6.68 2.71 -0.39
C ILE A 290 -5.14 2.72 -0.47
N SER A 291 -4.47 3.27 0.54
CA SER A 291 -3.00 3.29 0.59
C SER A 291 -2.43 1.93 0.93
N LEU A 292 -3.09 1.14 1.79
CA LEU A 292 -2.70 -0.23 2.11
C LEU A 292 -2.85 -1.18 0.91
N ALA A 293 -3.68 -0.83 -0.09
CA ALA A 293 -3.79 -1.56 -1.34
C ALA A 293 -2.70 -1.20 -2.36
N HIS A 294 -1.78 -0.30 -2.04
CA HIS A 294 -0.72 0.15 -2.95
C HIS A 294 0.06 -1.02 -3.56
N ASN A 295 0.30 -0.98 -4.87
CA ASN A 295 0.89 -2.06 -5.68
C ASN A 295 0.13 -3.40 -5.65
N GLY A 296 -1.13 -3.40 -5.19
CA GLY A 296 -1.98 -4.57 -5.05
C GLY A 296 -3.39 -4.36 -5.55
N ILE A 297 -4.35 -4.95 -4.87
CA ILE A 297 -5.77 -4.94 -5.21
C ILE A 297 -6.59 -4.30 -4.08
N LEU A 298 -7.46 -3.38 -4.45
CA LEU A 298 -8.58 -2.96 -3.61
C LEU A 298 -9.85 -3.62 -4.15
N PHE A 299 -10.40 -4.56 -3.38
CA PHE A 299 -11.62 -5.29 -3.73
C PHE A 299 -12.81 -4.72 -2.99
N LEU A 300 -13.82 -4.25 -3.74
CA LEU A 300 -15.09 -3.76 -3.21
C LEU A 300 -16.22 -4.72 -3.59
N ASP A 301 -16.60 -5.56 -2.67
CA ASP A 301 -17.77 -6.44 -2.85
C ASP A 301 -19.05 -5.66 -2.57
N GLU A 302 -20.15 -6.03 -3.27
CA GLU A 302 -21.44 -5.37 -3.14
C GLU A 302 -21.35 -3.84 -3.39
N LEU A 303 -20.63 -3.42 -4.44
CA LEU A 303 -20.31 -2.03 -4.74
C LEU A 303 -21.47 -1.02 -4.53
N PRO A 304 -22.74 -1.28 -4.92
CA PRO A 304 -23.86 -0.35 -4.71
C PRO A 304 -24.29 -0.20 -3.26
N GLU A 305 -23.79 -1.03 -2.33
CA GLU A 305 -24.14 -0.95 -0.90
C GLU A 305 -23.17 -0.04 -0.11
N PHE A 306 -22.05 0.36 -0.71
CA PHE A 306 -21.17 1.36 -0.11
C PHE A 306 -21.82 2.74 -0.06
N ASP A 307 -21.50 3.49 0.99
CA ASP A 307 -21.88 4.91 1.07
C ASP A 307 -21.27 5.68 -0.11
N LYS A 308 -22.08 6.56 -0.69
CA LYS A 308 -21.68 7.42 -1.82
C LYS A 308 -20.45 8.28 -1.48
N ALA A 309 -20.38 8.82 -0.27
CA ALA A 309 -19.23 9.61 0.17
C ALA A 309 -17.95 8.76 0.26
N ALA A 310 -18.06 7.49 0.65
CA ALA A 310 -16.95 6.55 0.67
C ALA A 310 -16.44 6.24 -0.74
N LEU A 311 -17.34 5.99 -1.71
CA LEU A 311 -16.98 5.75 -3.10
C LEU A 311 -16.35 6.98 -3.78
N GLU A 312 -16.76 8.18 -3.43
CA GLU A 312 -16.18 9.41 -3.98
C GLU A 312 -14.71 9.61 -3.59
N THR A 313 -14.26 9.03 -2.44
CA THR A 313 -12.84 9.09 -2.04
C THR A 313 -11.90 8.35 -2.99
N LEU A 314 -12.42 7.43 -3.81
CA LEU A 314 -11.65 6.67 -4.80
C LEU A 314 -11.28 7.47 -6.05
N ARG A 315 -11.95 8.61 -6.30
CA ARG A 315 -11.79 9.35 -7.57
C ARG A 315 -10.38 9.87 -7.78
N GLN A 316 -9.81 10.54 -6.76
CA GLN A 316 -8.45 11.05 -6.83
C GLN A 316 -7.41 9.93 -6.94
N PRO A 317 -7.43 8.88 -6.09
CA PRO A 317 -6.48 7.77 -6.17
C PRO A 317 -6.45 7.08 -7.53
N LEU A 318 -7.62 6.90 -8.16
CA LEU A 318 -7.73 6.24 -9.48
C LEU A 318 -7.21 7.12 -10.64
N GLU A 319 -7.13 8.45 -10.47
CA GLU A 319 -6.56 9.36 -11.47
C GLU A 319 -5.09 9.64 -11.20
N ASP A 320 -4.77 10.06 -9.98
CA ASP A 320 -3.45 10.60 -9.63
C ASP A 320 -2.51 9.54 -9.05
N GLY A 321 -3.02 8.37 -8.64
CA GLY A 321 -2.25 7.33 -7.96
C GLY A 321 -1.78 7.74 -6.56
N VAL A 322 -2.41 8.75 -5.95
CA VAL A 322 -2.11 9.25 -4.61
C VAL A 322 -3.41 9.60 -3.86
N VAL A 323 -3.36 9.49 -2.54
CA VAL A 323 -4.37 10.01 -1.63
C VAL A 323 -3.81 11.22 -0.89
N THR A 324 -4.52 12.33 -0.89
CA THR A 324 -4.15 13.51 -0.10
C THR A 324 -5.11 13.69 1.06
N ILE A 325 -4.58 13.63 2.28
CA ILE A 325 -5.31 13.86 3.53
C ILE A 325 -4.96 15.25 4.02
N THR A 326 -5.92 16.20 3.91
CA THR A 326 -5.72 17.58 4.39
C THR A 326 -6.34 17.74 5.77
N ARG A 327 -5.58 18.33 6.70
CA ARG A 327 -5.98 18.65 8.08
C ARG A 327 -5.48 20.04 8.45
N ALA A 328 -5.98 20.58 9.55
CA ALA A 328 -5.50 21.86 10.08
C ALA A 328 -3.99 21.83 10.42
N SER A 329 -3.45 20.66 10.74
CA SER A 329 -2.03 20.42 11.05
C SER A 329 -1.14 20.28 9.82
N GLY A 330 -1.70 20.19 8.61
CA GLY A 330 -0.94 19.98 7.37
C GLY A 330 -1.62 19.05 6.38
N SER A 331 -0.97 18.85 5.25
CA SER A 331 -1.40 17.92 4.19
C SER A 331 -0.43 16.75 4.10
N LEU A 332 -0.99 15.54 4.06
CA LEU A 332 -0.26 14.29 3.92
C LEU A 332 -0.64 13.63 2.60
N THR A 333 0.34 13.36 1.74
CA THR A 333 0.13 12.63 0.49
C THR A 333 0.72 11.23 0.61
N LEU A 334 -0.10 10.22 0.33
CA LEU A 334 0.25 8.81 0.38
C LEU A 334 0.14 8.20 -1.02
N PRO A 335 1.07 7.35 -1.44
CA PRO A 335 0.94 6.61 -2.70
C PRO A 335 -0.23 5.63 -2.62
N SER A 336 -0.95 5.49 -3.74
CA SER A 336 -2.16 4.66 -3.82
C SER A 336 -2.40 4.13 -5.23
N ARG A 337 -1.37 3.61 -5.87
CA ARG A 337 -1.50 2.90 -7.15
C ARG A 337 -1.96 1.48 -6.88
N PHE A 338 -3.19 1.17 -7.17
CA PHE A 338 -3.80 -0.15 -6.96
C PHE A 338 -4.70 -0.51 -8.15
N MET A 339 -4.95 -1.79 -8.31
CA MET A 339 -5.98 -2.31 -9.21
C MET A 339 -7.31 -2.34 -8.46
N LEU A 340 -8.31 -1.60 -8.96
CA LEU A 340 -9.65 -1.64 -8.39
C LEU A 340 -10.41 -2.83 -8.98
N VAL A 341 -10.87 -3.71 -8.12
CA VAL A 341 -11.77 -4.82 -8.47
C VAL A 341 -13.07 -4.61 -7.70
N CYS A 342 -14.16 -4.54 -8.44
CA CYS A 342 -15.49 -4.39 -7.87
C CYS A 342 -16.36 -5.59 -8.21
N ALA A 343 -17.25 -5.97 -7.30
CA ALA A 343 -18.29 -6.96 -7.59
C ALA A 343 -19.66 -6.40 -7.24
N MET A 344 -20.65 -6.72 -8.04
CA MET A 344 -22.04 -6.34 -7.79
C MET A 344 -23.02 -7.33 -8.41
N ASN A 345 -24.23 -7.31 -7.91
CA ASN A 345 -25.35 -7.96 -8.54
C ASN A 345 -25.97 -7.06 -9.64
N PRO A 346 -26.67 -7.58 -10.64
CA PRO A 346 -27.25 -6.78 -11.71
C PRO A 346 -28.45 -5.93 -11.26
N CYS A 347 -29.08 -6.27 -10.14
CA CYS A 347 -30.19 -5.53 -9.52
C CYS A 347 -30.27 -5.89 -8.03
N ARG A 348 -31.20 -5.25 -7.29
CA ARG A 348 -31.38 -5.48 -5.86
C ARG A 348 -31.73 -6.93 -5.51
N CYS A 349 -32.57 -7.63 -6.31
CA CYS A 349 -32.87 -9.05 -6.10
C CYS A 349 -31.78 -9.98 -6.65
N GLY A 350 -30.86 -9.47 -7.49
CA GLY A 350 -29.71 -10.19 -8.03
C GLY A 350 -29.97 -10.97 -9.33
N TRP A 351 -31.19 -10.98 -9.88
CA TRP A 351 -31.57 -11.87 -10.96
C TRP A 351 -31.93 -11.17 -12.29
N PHE A 352 -31.71 -9.88 -12.43
CA PHE A 352 -31.98 -9.17 -13.68
C PHE A 352 -31.13 -9.72 -14.81
N GLY A 353 -31.77 -9.99 -15.96
CA GLY A 353 -31.14 -10.60 -17.15
C GLY A 353 -30.80 -12.08 -17.01
N HIS A 354 -31.10 -12.74 -15.89
CA HIS A 354 -30.85 -14.16 -15.71
C HIS A 354 -31.89 -15.03 -16.46
N PRO A 355 -31.49 -16.08 -17.18
CA PRO A 355 -32.40 -16.93 -17.96
C PRO A 355 -33.54 -17.59 -17.16
N SER A 356 -33.35 -17.72 -15.82
CA SER A 356 -34.37 -18.35 -14.96
C SER A 356 -35.65 -17.53 -14.78
N GLY A 357 -35.69 -16.26 -15.21
CA GLY A 357 -36.84 -15.38 -15.05
C GLY A 357 -37.16 -15.00 -13.57
N ARG A 358 -36.26 -15.24 -12.62
CA ARG A 358 -36.49 -15.00 -11.19
C ARG A 358 -36.49 -13.53 -10.77
N CYS A 359 -36.17 -12.62 -11.70
CA CYS A 359 -36.11 -11.20 -11.36
C CYS A 359 -37.52 -10.68 -11.04
N THR A 360 -37.66 -10.05 -9.88
CA THR A 360 -38.92 -9.41 -9.43
C THR A 360 -38.83 -7.87 -9.46
N CYS A 361 -37.70 -7.32 -9.90
CA CYS A 361 -37.48 -5.88 -9.95
C CYS A 361 -38.13 -5.24 -11.18
N THR A 362 -38.78 -4.10 -11.03
CA THR A 362 -39.17 -3.24 -12.13
C THR A 362 -37.95 -2.53 -12.73
N ASP A 363 -38.02 -2.08 -13.98
CA ASP A 363 -36.96 -1.35 -14.64
C ASP A 363 -36.54 -0.11 -13.84
N GLY A 364 -37.50 0.62 -13.23
CA GLY A 364 -37.22 1.75 -12.34
C GLY A 364 -36.42 1.39 -11.11
N GLN A 365 -36.66 0.20 -10.53
CA GLN A 365 -35.90 -0.32 -9.38
C GLN A 365 -34.48 -0.71 -9.77
N VAL A 366 -34.31 -1.33 -10.96
CA VAL A 366 -32.99 -1.65 -11.50
C VAL A 366 -32.19 -0.37 -11.75
N GLN A 367 -32.77 0.61 -12.40
CA GLN A 367 -32.12 1.90 -12.65
C GLN A 367 -31.77 2.65 -11.36
N SER A 368 -32.68 2.63 -10.37
CA SER A 368 -32.41 3.25 -9.06
C SER A 368 -31.23 2.57 -8.33
N TYR A 369 -31.11 1.25 -8.45
CA TYR A 369 -30.00 0.49 -7.87
C TYR A 369 -28.67 0.83 -8.56
N LEU A 370 -28.63 0.86 -9.90
CA LEU A 370 -27.43 1.20 -10.65
C LEU A 370 -26.98 2.65 -10.44
N ARG A 371 -27.90 3.59 -10.25
CA ARG A 371 -27.61 5.01 -9.98
C ARG A 371 -26.94 5.28 -8.63
N ARG A 372 -26.85 4.29 -7.72
CA ARG A 372 -26.06 4.40 -6.49
C ARG A 372 -24.57 4.53 -6.81
N ILE A 373 -24.11 3.97 -7.93
CA ILE A 373 -22.75 4.13 -8.41
C ILE A 373 -22.69 5.37 -9.30
N SER A 374 -21.79 6.29 -9.00
CA SER A 374 -21.64 7.50 -9.82
C SER A 374 -21.08 7.17 -11.20
N GLY A 375 -21.61 7.83 -12.25
CA GLY A 375 -21.08 7.69 -13.62
C GLY A 375 -19.57 7.94 -13.69
N PRO A 376 -19.03 9.01 -13.04
CA PRO A 376 -17.59 9.23 -12.99
C PRO A 376 -16.76 8.08 -12.40
N LEU A 377 -17.29 7.30 -11.44
CA LEU A 377 -16.59 6.12 -10.92
C LEU A 377 -16.63 4.96 -11.93
N LEU A 378 -17.80 4.69 -12.54
CA LEU A 378 -17.93 3.68 -13.60
C LEU A 378 -17.02 3.99 -14.80
N ASP A 379 -16.88 5.25 -15.15
CA ASP A 379 -15.93 5.68 -16.18
C ASP A 379 -14.48 5.34 -15.85
N ARG A 380 -14.10 5.18 -14.58
CA ARG A 380 -12.74 4.82 -14.14
C ARG A 380 -12.50 3.33 -14.07
N ILE A 381 -13.52 2.51 -14.23
CA ILE A 381 -13.39 1.07 -14.36
C ILE A 381 -13.20 0.74 -15.85
N ASP A 382 -12.12 0.01 -16.16
CA ASP A 382 -11.74 -0.26 -17.56
C ASP A 382 -12.57 -1.39 -18.17
N MET A 383 -12.83 -2.44 -17.39
CA MET A 383 -13.46 -3.67 -17.85
C MET A 383 -14.75 -3.95 -17.07
N HIS A 384 -15.83 -4.23 -17.81
CA HIS A 384 -17.09 -4.70 -17.25
C HIS A 384 -17.28 -6.17 -17.68
N VAL A 385 -17.23 -7.08 -16.72
CA VAL A 385 -17.21 -8.52 -16.97
C VAL A 385 -18.48 -9.15 -16.40
N GLU A 386 -19.26 -9.77 -17.23
CA GLU A 386 -20.42 -10.56 -16.82
C GLU A 386 -19.96 -11.92 -16.32
N VAL A 387 -20.37 -12.28 -15.11
CA VAL A 387 -20.04 -13.56 -14.46
C VAL A 387 -21.27 -14.44 -14.50
N PRO A 388 -21.37 -15.38 -15.45
CA PRO A 388 -22.50 -16.27 -15.56
C PRO A 388 -22.57 -17.25 -14.39
N SER A 389 -23.76 -17.77 -14.10
CA SER A 389 -23.91 -18.89 -13.18
C SER A 389 -23.20 -20.12 -13.74
N VAL A 390 -22.49 -20.84 -12.86
CA VAL A 390 -21.82 -22.08 -13.28
C VAL A 390 -22.87 -23.17 -13.52
N GLU A 391 -22.86 -23.76 -14.69
CA GLU A 391 -23.72 -24.89 -15.03
C GLU A 391 -23.22 -26.16 -14.32
N TYR A 392 -24.16 -27.00 -13.91
CA TYR A 392 -23.84 -28.26 -13.19
C TYR A 392 -22.89 -29.16 -14.00
N GLU A 393 -23.04 -29.19 -15.33
CA GLU A 393 -22.21 -29.98 -16.23
C GLU A 393 -20.74 -29.48 -16.23
N ALA A 394 -20.55 -28.18 -16.19
CA ALA A 394 -19.20 -27.57 -16.11
C ALA A 394 -18.47 -27.96 -14.82
N MET A 395 -19.20 -28.15 -13.71
CA MET A 395 -18.62 -28.63 -12.45
C MET A 395 -18.16 -30.10 -12.51
N ARG A 396 -18.70 -30.89 -13.45
CA ARG A 396 -18.35 -32.32 -13.59
C ARG A 396 -17.27 -32.59 -14.62
N ARG A 397 -16.85 -31.61 -15.41
CA ARG A 397 -15.78 -31.79 -16.39
C ARG A 397 -14.48 -32.08 -15.64
N LYS A 398 -13.84 -33.19 -16.05
CA LYS A 398 -12.53 -33.65 -15.49
C LYS A 398 -11.34 -32.96 -16.17
N GLU A 399 -11.56 -31.93 -16.96
CA GLU A 399 -10.45 -31.17 -17.52
C GLU A 399 -9.68 -30.51 -16.39
N GLN A 400 -8.36 -30.66 -16.37
CA GLN A 400 -7.53 -29.98 -15.38
C GLN A 400 -7.52 -28.47 -15.71
N PRO A 401 -8.10 -27.64 -14.86
CA PRO A 401 -8.09 -26.18 -15.09
C PRO A 401 -6.64 -25.66 -15.07
N GLU A 402 -6.40 -24.57 -15.79
CA GLU A 402 -5.12 -23.88 -15.75
C GLU A 402 -4.75 -23.46 -14.31
N THR A 403 -3.49 -23.68 -13.94
CA THR A 403 -2.97 -23.27 -12.65
C THR A 403 -2.65 -21.77 -12.63
N SER A 404 -2.70 -21.16 -11.46
CA SER A 404 -2.26 -19.77 -11.28
C SER A 404 -0.83 -19.54 -11.77
N GLN A 405 0.06 -20.51 -11.65
CA GLN A 405 1.45 -20.42 -12.11
C GLN A 405 1.53 -20.28 -13.65
N GLN A 406 0.74 -21.02 -14.39
CA GLN A 406 0.70 -20.94 -15.86
C GLN A 406 0.22 -19.57 -16.33
N VAL A 407 -0.88 -19.10 -15.76
CA VAL A 407 -1.43 -17.75 -16.06
C VAL A 407 -0.42 -16.66 -15.68
N ARG A 408 0.15 -16.75 -14.49
CA ARG A 408 1.15 -15.78 -13.98
C ARG A 408 2.41 -15.72 -14.86
N SER A 409 2.83 -16.82 -15.45
CA SER A 409 3.95 -16.84 -16.39
C SER A 409 3.67 -15.98 -17.63
N ARG A 410 2.47 -16.07 -18.21
CA ARG A 410 2.06 -15.23 -19.34
C ARG A 410 1.93 -13.75 -18.94
N VAL A 411 1.33 -13.51 -17.77
CA VAL A 411 1.20 -12.16 -17.19
C VAL A 411 2.57 -11.52 -16.95
N ASN A 412 3.52 -12.26 -16.40
CA ASN A 412 4.89 -11.78 -16.19
C ASN A 412 5.59 -11.45 -17.52
N ALA A 413 5.44 -12.30 -18.55
CA ALA A 413 6.01 -12.05 -19.88
C ALA A 413 5.45 -10.77 -20.52
N ALA A 414 4.12 -10.59 -20.50
CA ALA A 414 3.48 -9.37 -20.97
C ALA A 414 3.93 -8.13 -20.18
N ARG A 415 4.04 -8.24 -18.85
CA ARG A 415 4.51 -7.14 -18.00
C ARG A 415 5.96 -6.74 -18.29
N GLN A 416 6.85 -7.68 -18.58
CA GLN A 416 8.22 -7.38 -18.99
C GLN A 416 8.27 -6.59 -20.30
N VAL A 417 7.42 -6.92 -21.28
CA VAL A 417 7.29 -6.16 -22.54
C VAL A 417 6.85 -4.72 -22.25
N GLN A 418 5.87 -4.52 -21.36
CA GLN A 418 5.37 -3.21 -20.97
C GLN A 418 6.46 -2.39 -20.26
N GLN A 419 7.19 -3.00 -19.32
CA GLN A 419 8.27 -2.33 -18.58
C GLN A 419 9.39 -1.87 -19.52
N ARG A 420 9.84 -2.71 -20.45
CA ARG A 420 10.84 -2.34 -21.46
C ARG A 420 10.36 -1.19 -22.34
N ARG A 421 9.08 -1.23 -22.78
CA ARG A 421 8.45 -0.17 -23.60
C ARG A 421 8.39 1.16 -22.86
N CYS A 422 8.17 1.14 -21.55
CA CYS A 422 7.96 2.32 -20.70
C CYS A 422 9.19 2.68 -19.87
N GLU A 423 10.36 2.12 -20.19
CA GLU A 423 11.61 2.39 -19.45
C GLU A 423 11.91 3.90 -19.39
N GLY A 424 12.30 4.40 -18.22
CA GLY A 424 12.60 5.81 -17.98
C GLY A 424 11.37 6.73 -17.84
N THR A 425 10.14 6.23 -18.00
CA THR A 425 8.91 7.05 -17.91
C THR A 425 8.20 7.01 -16.56
N GLY A 426 8.57 6.09 -15.66
CA GLY A 426 7.88 5.83 -14.40
C GLY A 426 6.52 5.13 -14.54
N VAL A 427 6.14 4.69 -15.76
CA VAL A 427 4.94 3.92 -16.05
C VAL A 427 5.27 2.42 -15.98
N THR A 428 4.54 1.69 -15.15
CA THR A 428 4.81 0.26 -14.88
C THR A 428 3.92 -0.69 -15.66
N CYS A 429 2.79 -0.23 -16.20
CA CYS A 429 1.84 -1.05 -16.95
C CYS A 429 0.99 -0.22 -17.90
N ASN A 430 0.29 -0.90 -18.82
CA ASN A 430 -0.49 -0.24 -19.87
C ASN A 430 -1.65 0.61 -19.33
N ALA A 431 -2.27 0.25 -18.21
CA ALA A 431 -3.35 1.05 -17.61
C ALA A 431 -2.90 2.49 -17.24
N TYR A 432 -1.62 2.68 -16.95
CA TYR A 432 -1.07 3.99 -16.57
C TYR A 432 -0.43 4.76 -17.74
N MET A 433 -0.54 4.29 -19.00
CA MET A 433 -0.04 5.02 -20.17
C MET A 433 -0.68 6.41 -20.26
N THR A 434 0.15 7.41 -20.51
CA THR A 434 -0.31 8.77 -20.81
C THR A 434 -0.90 8.87 -22.23
N PRO A 435 -1.70 9.91 -22.56
CA PRO A 435 -2.23 10.09 -23.91
C PRO A 435 -1.15 10.12 -25.00
N ALA A 436 0.01 10.71 -24.71
CA ALA A 436 1.15 10.72 -25.62
C ALA A 436 1.70 9.30 -25.90
N MET A 437 1.73 8.45 -24.87
CA MET A 437 2.15 7.06 -24.99
C MET A 437 1.12 6.22 -25.75
N ILE A 438 -0.17 6.46 -25.55
CA ILE A 438 -1.24 5.80 -26.33
C ILE A 438 -1.07 6.13 -27.82
N GLY A 439 -0.89 7.40 -28.20
CA GLY A 439 -0.67 7.79 -29.59
C GLY A 439 0.59 7.16 -30.21
N ARG A 440 1.60 6.84 -29.38
CA ARG A 440 2.85 6.21 -29.84
C ARG A 440 2.74 4.68 -29.95
N TYR A 441 2.15 4.00 -28.96
CA TYR A 441 2.23 2.56 -28.78
C TYR A 441 0.94 1.80 -29.10
N CYS A 442 -0.20 2.50 -29.23
CA CYS A 442 -1.52 1.90 -29.49
C CYS A 442 -2.07 2.28 -30.88
N ARG A 443 -1.20 2.32 -31.90
CA ARG A 443 -1.61 2.62 -33.28
C ARG A 443 -2.45 1.48 -33.84
N LEU A 444 -3.52 1.85 -34.51
CA LEU A 444 -4.40 0.93 -35.24
C LEU A 444 -4.08 0.93 -36.73
N ASP A 445 -4.35 -0.17 -37.40
CA ASP A 445 -4.40 -0.24 -38.87
C ASP A 445 -5.76 0.29 -39.39
N ALA A 446 -5.93 0.38 -40.71
CA ALA A 446 -7.17 0.89 -41.32
C ALA A 446 -8.41 0.06 -40.94
N ALA A 447 -8.26 -1.25 -40.70
CA ALA A 447 -9.35 -2.13 -40.29
C ALA A 447 -9.71 -1.88 -38.80
N GLY A 448 -8.71 -1.71 -37.93
CA GLY A 448 -8.89 -1.35 -36.55
C GLY A 448 -9.54 0.02 -36.35
N GLU A 449 -9.12 1.02 -37.13
CA GLU A 449 -9.75 2.36 -37.10
C GLU A 449 -11.24 2.31 -37.48
N LYS A 450 -11.57 1.57 -38.51
CA LYS A 450 -12.98 1.37 -38.93
C LYS A 450 -13.80 0.65 -37.86
N LEU A 451 -13.21 -0.37 -37.21
CA LEU A 451 -13.86 -1.10 -36.11
C LEU A 451 -14.08 -0.18 -34.90
N MET A 452 -13.07 0.62 -34.53
CA MET A 452 -13.17 1.58 -33.43
C MET A 452 -14.23 2.64 -33.69
N GLN A 453 -14.28 3.20 -34.92
CA GLN A 453 -15.30 4.17 -35.29
C GLN A 453 -16.71 3.56 -35.19
N GLY A 454 -16.90 2.35 -35.70
CA GLY A 454 -18.18 1.65 -35.58
C GLY A 454 -18.60 1.37 -34.12
N ALA A 455 -17.66 1.07 -33.25
CA ALA A 455 -17.90 0.92 -31.82
C ALA A 455 -18.24 2.26 -31.16
N PHE A 456 -17.54 3.32 -31.52
CA PHE A 456 -17.76 4.68 -31.01
C PHE A 456 -19.20 5.14 -31.26
N ASP A 457 -19.68 4.97 -32.51
CA ASP A 457 -21.00 5.39 -32.91
C ASP A 457 -22.11 4.55 -32.26
N ARG A 458 -21.94 3.20 -32.17
CA ARG A 458 -22.96 2.28 -31.64
C ARG A 458 -23.08 2.31 -30.13
N LEU A 459 -21.95 2.46 -29.42
CA LEU A 459 -21.90 2.36 -27.96
C LEU A 459 -21.94 3.74 -27.29
N GLY A 460 -21.88 4.86 -28.04
CA GLY A 460 -21.83 6.21 -27.50
C GLY A 460 -20.58 6.43 -26.65
N LEU A 461 -19.42 5.96 -27.12
CA LEU A 461 -18.17 6.03 -26.37
C LEU A 461 -17.70 7.48 -26.18
N THR A 462 -17.04 7.74 -25.07
CA THR A 462 -16.34 9.01 -24.80
C THR A 462 -14.85 8.88 -25.17
N GLY A 463 -14.14 10.00 -25.28
CA GLY A 463 -12.68 9.99 -25.49
C GLY A 463 -11.93 9.20 -24.42
N ARG A 464 -12.41 9.22 -23.16
CA ARG A 464 -11.83 8.41 -22.07
C ARG A 464 -12.04 6.92 -22.30
N SER A 465 -13.23 6.52 -22.79
CA SER A 465 -13.53 5.11 -23.13
C SER A 465 -12.68 4.63 -24.29
N HIS A 466 -12.45 5.47 -25.30
CA HIS A 466 -11.56 5.18 -26.42
C HIS A 466 -10.14 4.83 -25.94
N ASP A 467 -9.54 5.70 -25.12
CA ASP A 467 -8.18 5.50 -24.61
C ASP A 467 -8.04 4.21 -23.79
N ARG A 468 -9.07 3.86 -23.02
CA ARG A 468 -9.10 2.60 -22.25
C ARG A 468 -9.17 1.37 -23.13
N ILE A 469 -10.02 1.40 -24.14
CA ILE A 469 -10.10 0.31 -25.11
C ILE A 469 -8.73 0.10 -25.77
N LEU A 470 -8.04 1.17 -26.15
CA LEU A 470 -6.70 1.07 -26.74
C LEU A 470 -5.66 0.50 -25.78
N ARG A 471 -5.68 0.91 -24.50
CA ARG A 471 -4.79 0.33 -23.48
C ARG A 471 -5.05 -1.15 -23.26
N MET A 472 -6.32 -1.58 -23.23
CA MET A 472 -6.70 -2.99 -23.12
C MET A 472 -6.28 -3.77 -24.36
N ALA A 473 -6.56 -3.26 -25.57
CA ALA A 473 -6.16 -3.90 -26.82
C ALA A 473 -4.64 -4.07 -26.91
N ARG A 474 -3.86 -3.07 -26.40
CA ARG A 474 -2.40 -3.20 -26.29
C ARG A 474 -2.01 -4.29 -25.31
N THR A 475 -2.71 -4.44 -24.19
CA THR A 475 -2.44 -5.47 -23.20
C THR A 475 -2.74 -6.87 -23.77
N ILE A 476 -3.84 -7.04 -24.52
CA ILE A 476 -4.18 -8.29 -25.18
C ILE A 476 -3.09 -8.66 -26.20
N ALA A 477 -2.66 -7.71 -27.02
CA ALA A 477 -1.58 -7.93 -27.97
C ALA A 477 -0.23 -8.26 -27.28
N ASP A 478 0.07 -7.66 -26.13
CA ASP A 478 1.28 -7.99 -25.33
C ASP A 478 1.21 -9.43 -24.76
N LEU A 479 0.03 -9.90 -24.36
CA LEU A 479 -0.20 -11.28 -23.90
C LEU A 479 -0.04 -12.30 -25.02
N GLU A 480 -0.38 -11.93 -26.25
CA GLU A 480 -0.25 -12.77 -27.45
C GLU A 480 1.14 -12.64 -28.12
N GLY A 481 2.01 -11.77 -27.58
CA GLY A 481 3.36 -11.54 -28.12
C GLY A 481 3.40 -10.70 -29.40
N GLU A 482 2.28 -10.04 -29.74
CA GLU A 482 2.17 -9.27 -30.97
C GLU A 482 2.70 -7.84 -30.83
N ALA A 483 3.49 -7.41 -31.81
CA ALA A 483 4.07 -6.06 -31.84
C ALA A 483 3.03 -4.97 -32.10
N GLN A 484 1.99 -5.28 -32.85
CA GLN A 484 0.93 -4.36 -33.25
C GLN A 484 -0.43 -4.81 -32.69
N ILE A 485 -1.33 -3.85 -32.52
CA ILE A 485 -2.73 -4.15 -32.16
C ILE A 485 -3.46 -4.61 -33.41
N LEU A 486 -3.88 -5.87 -33.45
CA LEU A 486 -4.69 -6.44 -34.50
C LEU A 486 -6.20 -6.16 -34.27
N PRO A 487 -7.03 -6.19 -35.31
CA PRO A 487 -8.50 -6.03 -35.18
C PRO A 487 -9.14 -7.00 -34.18
N ALA A 488 -8.61 -8.22 -34.02
CA ALA A 488 -9.08 -9.21 -33.05
C ALA A 488 -8.87 -8.71 -31.59
N HIS A 489 -7.69 -8.16 -31.28
CA HIS A 489 -7.40 -7.62 -29.95
C HIS A 489 -8.32 -6.45 -29.61
N LEU A 490 -8.60 -5.61 -30.60
CA LEU A 490 -9.50 -4.47 -30.46
C LEU A 490 -10.95 -4.94 -30.24
N ALA A 491 -11.41 -5.95 -30.97
CA ALA A 491 -12.74 -6.52 -30.82
C ALA A 491 -12.95 -7.12 -29.42
N GLU A 492 -11.96 -7.88 -28.91
CA GLU A 492 -11.98 -8.40 -27.53
C GLU A 492 -12.06 -7.27 -26.50
N ALA A 493 -11.24 -6.21 -26.66
CA ALA A 493 -11.24 -5.07 -25.75
C ALA A 493 -12.58 -4.30 -25.75
N ILE A 494 -13.24 -4.15 -26.91
CA ILE A 494 -14.53 -3.50 -27.02
C ILE A 494 -15.62 -4.30 -26.27
N GLN A 495 -15.57 -5.63 -26.27
CA GLN A 495 -16.55 -6.47 -25.56
C GLN A 495 -16.59 -6.15 -24.07
N TYR A 496 -15.44 -5.91 -23.43
CA TYR A 496 -15.37 -5.57 -22.03
C TYR A 496 -15.94 -4.17 -21.67
N ARG A 497 -16.30 -3.36 -22.67
CA ARG A 497 -16.97 -2.05 -22.47
C ARG A 497 -18.43 -2.05 -22.93
N SER A 498 -18.90 -3.11 -23.56
CA SER A 498 -20.24 -3.19 -24.18
C SER A 498 -21.30 -3.86 -23.31
N SER A 499 -21.05 -4.01 -21.97
CA SER A 499 -22.02 -4.69 -21.09
C SER A 499 -23.43 -4.07 -21.19
N ALA A 500 -24.37 -4.89 -21.64
CA ALA A 500 -25.79 -4.50 -21.78
C ALA A 500 -26.44 -4.26 -20.39
N MET A 501 -25.89 -4.79 -19.33
CA MET A 501 -26.46 -4.70 -17.97
C MET A 501 -26.27 -3.32 -17.32
N LEU A 502 -25.40 -2.46 -17.88
CA LEU A 502 -25.11 -1.12 -17.34
C LEU A 502 -25.70 0.02 -18.17
N LYS A 503 -26.49 -0.31 -19.22
CA LYS A 503 -27.20 0.65 -20.10
C LYS A 503 -28.62 0.94 -19.63
#